data_6e9f3eb485055b190db5d028b9816a11
#
_entry.id   6e9f3eb485055b190db5d028b9816a11
#
_cell.length_a   1.000
_cell.length_b   1.000
_cell.length_c   1.000
_cell.angle_alpha   90.00
_cell.angle_beta   90.00
_cell.angle_gamma   90.00
#
_symmetry.space_group_name_H-M   'P 1'
#
loop_
_entity.id
_entity.type
_entity.pdbx_description
1 polymer ?
#
loop_
_entity_poly.entity_id
_entity_poly.type
_entity_poly.pdbx_seq_one_letter_code
_entity_poly.pdbx_strand_id
1 'polypeptide(L)'
;MVFAGCWNPFAPTRGELEGAISLTLTEQKSPDEVLQNFRYAYIYRDSLVYSELFDTSFVFLYYDPDVGGAGGYNYWGRDTELRTTGRLFRAFDHFTLVWNATIADDTSDTGERSLTKTFDLSIGGDIFLSGNAIFDFVEDTTSGMWRISRWQDESFF
;
A
#
# COMPACT_ATOMS: atom_id res chain seq x y z
N MET A 1 56.80 -18.29 -3.32
CA MET A 1 55.69 -18.48 -4.25
C MET A 1 54.67 -17.37 -3.99
N VAL A 2 54.65 -16.34 -4.84
CA VAL A 2 53.84 -15.12 -4.63
C VAL A 2 52.61 -15.27 -5.50
N PHE A 3 51.44 -15.38 -4.87
CA PHE A 3 50.16 -15.34 -5.58
C PHE A 3 49.83 -13.86 -5.90
N ALA A 4 50.02 -13.45 -7.14
CA ALA A 4 49.54 -12.21 -7.66
C ALA A 4 48.00 -12.31 -7.81
N GLY A 5 47.25 -11.68 -6.91
CA GLY A 5 45.81 -11.53 -7.05
C GLY A 5 45.53 -10.67 -8.28
N CYS A 6 44.81 -11.19 -9.28
CA CYS A 6 44.32 -10.43 -10.40
C CYS A 6 43.28 -9.38 -9.89
N TRP A 7 43.72 -8.15 -9.80
CA TRP A 7 42.84 -7.03 -9.63
C TRP A 7 42.12 -6.78 -10.95
N ASN A 8 40.79 -7.01 -10.99
CA ASN A 8 39.98 -6.72 -12.16
C ASN A 8 39.47 -5.26 -12.07
N PRO A 9 40.03 -4.34 -12.86
CA PRO A 9 39.62 -2.92 -12.82
C PRO A 9 38.21 -2.67 -13.37
N PHE A 10 37.56 -3.68 -13.94
CA PHE A 10 36.19 -3.65 -14.43
C PHE A 10 35.22 -4.43 -13.53
N ALA A 11 35.67 -4.92 -12.40
CA ALA A 11 34.72 -5.42 -11.41
C ALA A 11 33.85 -4.24 -11.00
N PRO A 12 32.51 -4.31 -11.19
CA PRO A 12 31.65 -3.27 -10.67
C PRO A 12 31.92 -3.18 -9.17
N THR A 13 32.36 -2.00 -8.73
CA THR A 13 32.37 -1.67 -7.31
C THR A 13 31.00 -2.07 -6.81
N ARG A 14 30.94 -2.88 -5.75
CA ARG A 14 29.70 -2.99 -4.97
C ARG A 14 29.38 -1.58 -4.51
N GLY A 15 28.77 -0.80 -5.42
CA GLY A 15 28.10 0.42 -5.06
C GLY A 15 27.10 0.00 -4.02
N GLU A 16 27.20 0.59 -2.89
CA GLU A 16 26.22 0.53 -1.84
C GLU A 16 24.87 0.79 -2.47
N LEU A 17 24.07 -0.27 -2.62
CA LEU A 17 22.64 -0.17 -2.84
C LEU A 17 22.03 0.28 -1.51
N GLU A 18 22.57 1.35 -0.93
CA GLU A 18 21.89 2.12 0.10
C GLU A 18 20.70 2.77 -0.56
N GLY A 19 19.54 2.16 -0.40
CA GLY A 19 18.27 2.67 -0.85
C GLY A 19 17.40 1.75 -1.67
N ALA A 20 17.85 0.61 -2.16
CA ALA A 20 16.96 -0.44 -2.60
C ALA A 20 16.36 -1.09 -1.35
N ILE A 21 15.27 -0.51 -0.83
CA ILE A 21 14.43 -1.19 0.15
C ILE A 21 13.95 -2.45 -0.56
N SER A 22 14.55 -3.58 -0.22
CA SER A 22 14.06 -4.88 -0.66
C SER A 22 12.70 -5.07 -0.01
N LEU A 23 11.64 -4.76 -0.75
CA LEU A 23 10.28 -5.00 -0.30
C LEU A 23 10.04 -6.49 -0.39
N THR A 24 9.99 -7.15 0.76
CA THR A 24 9.61 -8.54 0.87
C THR A 24 8.14 -8.65 1.24
N LEU A 25 7.47 -9.65 0.68
CA LEU A 25 6.11 -9.98 1.08
C LEU A 25 6.09 -10.52 2.50
N THR A 26 5.06 -10.13 3.24
CA THR A 26 4.80 -10.57 4.61
C THR A 26 3.66 -11.60 4.62
N GLU A 27 3.48 -12.24 5.76
CA GLU A 27 2.37 -13.17 6.00
C GLU A 27 1.08 -12.47 6.49
N GLN A 28 1.06 -11.13 6.54
CA GLN A 28 -0.07 -10.33 7.02
C GLN A 28 -0.49 -10.66 8.46
N LYS A 29 0.48 -10.84 9.35
CA LYS A 29 0.22 -11.14 10.78
C LYS A 29 -0.05 -9.90 11.64
N SER A 30 0.00 -8.72 11.02
CA SER A 30 -0.35 -7.45 11.64
C SER A 30 -0.86 -6.46 10.60
N PRO A 31 -1.59 -5.40 10.99
CA PRO A 31 -1.95 -4.30 10.11
C PRO A 31 -0.77 -3.66 9.38
N ASP A 32 0.37 -3.47 10.05
CA ASP A 32 1.56 -2.91 9.41
C ASP A 32 2.11 -3.82 8.32
N GLU A 33 2.06 -5.14 8.50
CA GLU A 33 2.44 -6.11 7.47
C GLU A 33 1.50 -6.07 6.26
N VAL A 34 0.19 -5.85 6.47
CA VAL A 34 -0.76 -5.64 5.37
C VAL A 34 -0.39 -4.39 4.57
N LEU A 35 -0.05 -3.29 5.24
CA LEU A 35 0.37 -2.05 4.57
C LEU A 35 1.73 -2.18 3.86
N GLN A 36 2.63 -3.02 4.35
CA GLN A 36 3.86 -3.38 3.65
C GLN A 36 3.55 -4.10 2.33
N ASN A 37 2.65 -5.09 2.35
CA ASN A 37 2.19 -5.79 1.15
C ASN A 37 1.42 -4.87 0.20
N PHE A 38 0.66 -3.91 0.74
CA PHE A 38 -0.02 -2.88 -0.05
C PHE A 38 0.98 -2.05 -0.86
N ARG A 39 2.04 -1.58 -0.19
CA ARG A 39 3.13 -0.86 -0.86
C ARG A 39 3.82 -1.73 -1.91
N TYR A 40 4.08 -2.99 -1.61
CA TYR A 40 4.63 -3.96 -2.56
C TYR A 40 3.76 -4.06 -3.81
N ALA A 41 2.45 -4.26 -3.63
CA ALA A 41 1.50 -4.42 -4.72
C ALA A 41 1.48 -3.20 -5.66
N TYR A 42 1.58 -1.99 -5.12
CA TYR A 42 1.67 -0.77 -5.93
C TYR A 42 2.98 -0.68 -6.69
N ILE A 43 4.13 -0.84 -6.04
CA ILE A 43 5.45 -0.69 -6.67
C ILE A 43 5.66 -1.72 -7.78
N TYR A 44 5.23 -2.97 -7.55
CA TYR A 44 5.36 -4.06 -8.53
C TYR A 44 4.14 -4.25 -9.42
N ARG A 45 3.08 -3.47 -9.21
CA ARG A 45 1.80 -3.57 -9.93
C ARG A 45 1.21 -4.98 -9.86
N ASP A 46 1.31 -5.59 -8.69
CA ASP A 46 0.90 -6.96 -8.45
C ASP A 46 -0.57 -7.03 -8.00
N SER A 47 -1.46 -7.26 -8.97
CA SER A 47 -2.90 -7.35 -8.71
C SER A 47 -3.29 -8.57 -7.87
N LEU A 48 -2.51 -9.65 -7.87
CA LEU A 48 -2.79 -10.82 -7.04
C LEU A 48 -2.50 -10.51 -5.58
N VAL A 49 -1.31 -9.98 -5.29
CA VAL A 49 -0.98 -9.51 -3.93
C VAL A 49 -1.98 -8.47 -3.47
N TYR A 50 -2.34 -7.52 -4.34
CA TYR A 50 -3.34 -6.49 -4.02
C TYR A 50 -4.68 -7.09 -3.61
N SER A 51 -5.14 -8.11 -4.31
CA SER A 51 -6.42 -8.76 -4.03
C SER A 51 -6.48 -9.46 -2.67
N GLU A 52 -5.34 -9.93 -2.15
CA GLU A 52 -5.25 -10.62 -0.86
C GLU A 52 -5.27 -9.65 0.35
N LEU A 53 -5.14 -8.35 0.11
CA LEU A 53 -5.11 -7.35 1.18
C LEU A 53 -6.49 -7.09 1.78
N PHE A 54 -7.57 -7.35 1.02
CA PHE A 54 -8.91 -6.89 1.36
C PHE A 54 -9.81 -8.03 1.82
N ASP A 55 -10.53 -7.76 2.90
CA ASP A 55 -11.61 -8.64 3.33
C ASP A 55 -12.75 -8.67 2.31
N THR A 56 -13.58 -9.72 2.37
CA THR A 56 -14.74 -9.85 1.49
C THR A 56 -15.79 -8.76 1.72
N SER A 57 -15.85 -8.20 2.94
CA SER A 57 -16.72 -7.10 3.34
C SER A 57 -16.17 -5.70 3.04
N PHE A 58 -15.01 -5.62 2.37
CA PHE A 58 -14.28 -4.36 2.16
C PHE A 58 -15.12 -3.27 1.52
N VAL A 59 -14.94 -2.04 2.05
CA VAL A 59 -15.54 -0.80 1.53
C VAL A 59 -14.47 0.28 1.42
N PHE A 60 -14.42 0.92 0.27
CA PHE A 60 -13.65 2.14 0.04
C PHE A 60 -14.55 3.37 0.11
N LEU A 61 -14.15 4.38 0.87
CA LEU A 61 -14.85 5.66 1.00
C LEU A 61 -13.98 6.79 0.45
N TYR A 62 -14.61 7.68 -0.31
CA TYR A 62 -13.96 8.89 -0.83
C TYR A 62 -14.91 10.07 -0.77
N TYR A 63 -14.32 11.25 -0.65
CA TYR A 63 -15.12 12.49 -0.69
C TYR A 63 -15.50 12.82 -2.12
N ASP A 64 -16.78 13.10 -2.33
CA ASP A 64 -17.32 13.51 -3.62
C ASP A 64 -18.03 14.87 -3.45
N PRO A 65 -17.50 15.95 -4.05
CA PRO A 65 -18.06 17.30 -3.91
C PRO A 65 -19.46 17.44 -4.50
N ASP A 66 -19.86 16.55 -5.40
CA ASP A 66 -21.15 16.62 -6.10
C ASP A 66 -22.27 15.89 -5.35
N VAL A 67 -21.96 15.14 -4.31
CA VAL A 67 -22.97 14.44 -3.51
C VAL A 67 -23.84 15.42 -2.74
N GLY A 68 -25.15 15.38 -3.00
CA GLY A 68 -26.16 16.17 -2.27
C GLY A 68 -26.05 17.67 -2.43
N GLY A 69 -25.25 18.19 -3.36
CA GLY A 69 -25.03 19.60 -3.61
C GLY A 69 -24.22 20.36 -2.54
N ALA A 70 -23.79 19.68 -1.48
CA ALA A 70 -22.92 20.20 -0.42
C ALA A 70 -21.64 19.38 -0.25
N GLY A 71 -21.46 18.34 -1.06
CA GLY A 71 -20.42 17.35 -0.90
C GLY A 71 -20.75 16.30 0.16
N GLY A 72 -20.13 15.15 0.04
CA GLY A 72 -20.33 14.03 0.96
C GLY A 72 -19.41 12.86 0.62
N TYR A 73 -19.52 11.78 1.39
CA TYR A 73 -18.79 10.58 1.10
C TYR A 73 -19.58 9.66 0.17
N ASN A 74 -18.89 9.14 -0.83
CA ASN A 74 -19.36 8.07 -1.70
C ASN A 74 -18.52 6.83 -1.44
N TYR A 75 -18.94 5.67 -1.93
CA TYR A 75 -18.24 4.41 -1.64
C TYR A 75 -18.37 3.39 -2.75
N TRP A 76 -17.45 2.42 -2.76
CA TRP A 76 -17.57 1.19 -3.54
C TRP A 76 -17.01 -0.01 -2.76
N GLY A 77 -17.39 -1.20 -3.19
CA GLY A 77 -16.95 -2.44 -2.59
C GLY A 77 -15.68 -3.01 -3.23
N ARG A 78 -15.26 -4.16 -2.71
CA ARG A 78 -14.03 -4.88 -3.07
C ARG A 78 -13.88 -5.10 -4.58
N ASP A 79 -14.91 -5.60 -5.27
CA ASP A 79 -14.81 -5.92 -6.70
C ASP A 79 -14.53 -4.68 -7.57
N THR A 80 -15.14 -3.56 -7.22
CA THR A 80 -14.91 -2.31 -7.92
C THR A 80 -13.50 -1.79 -7.63
N GLU A 81 -13.04 -1.88 -6.39
CA GLU A 81 -11.69 -1.49 -5.99
C GLU A 81 -10.64 -2.30 -6.77
N LEU A 82 -10.73 -3.61 -6.77
CA LEU A 82 -9.79 -4.47 -7.49
C LEU A 82 -9.76 -4.21 -8.99
N ARG A 83 -10.92 -3.97 -9.59
CA ARG A 83 -11.04 -3.65 -11.01
C ARG A 83 -10.45 -2.29 -11.33
N THR A 84 -10.70 -1.29 -10.50
CA THR A 84 -10.21 0.09 -10.69
C THR A 84 -8.70 0.15 -10.56
N THR A 85 -8.15 -0.38 -9.49
CA THR A 85 -6.70 -0.42 -9.26
C THR A 85 -5.99 -1.32 -10.27
N GLY A 86 -6.59 -2.46 -10.66
CA GLY A 86 -6.05 -3.29 -11.72
C GLY A 86 -5.98 -2.60 -13.08
N ARG A 87 -6.91 -1.69 -13.40
CA ARG A 87 -6.82 -0.84 -14.61
C ARG A 87 -5.70 0.18 -14.47
N LEU A 88 -5.55 0.78 -13.30
CA LEU A 88 -4.49 1.73 -13.00
C LEU A 88 -3.10 1.08 -13.19
N PHE A 89 -2.90 -0.11 -12.65
CA PHE A 89 -1.65 -0.87 -12.79
C PHE A 89 -1.30 -1.23 -14.24
N ARG A 90 -2.30 -1.37 -15.11
CA ARG A 90 -2.08 -1.60 -16.55
C ARG A 90 -1.83 -0.32 -17.33
N ALA A 91 -2.39 0.80 -16.86
CA ALA A 91 -2.30 2.09 -17.56
C ALA A 91 -0.96 2.81 -17.34
N PHE A 92 -0.30 2.54 -16.21
CA PHE A 92 0.95 3.21 -15.84
C PHE A 92 2.05 2.19 -15.54
N ASP A 93 3.28 2.52 -15.91
CA ASP A 93 4.43 1.64 -15.77
C ASP A 93 5.17 1.79 -14.44
N HIS A 94 4.95 2.90 -13.74
CA HIS A 94 5.71 3.23 -12.55
C HIS A 94 4.84 3.79 -11.43
N PHE A 95 5.04 3.24 -10.22
CA PHE A 95 4.40 3.71 -9.00
C PHE A 95 5.43 3.82 -7.88
N THR A 96 5.33 4.86 -7.09
CA THR A 96 6.04 4.99 -5.83
C THR A 96 5.03 5.29 -4.73
N LEU A 97 4.99 4.47 -3.70
CA LEU A 97 4.14 4.67 -2.52
C LEU A 97 5.01 4.68 -1.27
N VAL A 98 4.85 5.71 -0.47
CA VAL A 98 5.54 5.86 0.81
C VAL A 98 4.50 6.08 1.91
N TRP A 99 4.53 5.24 2.92
CA TRP A 99 3.84 5.48 4.19
C TRP A 99 4.76 6.31 5.07
N ASN A 100 4.37 7.54 5.42
CA ASN A 100 5.23 8.46 6.18
C ASN A 100 5.06 8.29 7.68
N ALA A 101 3.90 8.66 8.21
CA ALA A 101 3.65 8.64 9.64
C ALA A 101 2.36 7.88 9.98
N THR A 102 2.34 7.27 11.16
CA THR A 102 1.11 6.80 11.80
C THR A 102 0.62 7.90 12.73
N ILE A 103 -0.53 8.51 12.41
CA ILE A 103 -1.09 9.61 13.21
C ILE A 103 -2.20 9.15 14.17
N ALA A 104 -2.75 7.97 13.95
CA ALA A 104 -3.65 7.29 14.88
C ALA A 104 -3.51 5.77 14.76
N ASP A 105 -3.62 5.08 15.89
CA ASP A 105 -3.60 3.61 16.00
C ASP A 105 -4.53 3.22 17.15
N ASP A 106 -5.72 2.75 16.80
CA ASP A 106 -6.77 2.43 17.73
C ASP A 106 -7.17 0.95 17.62
N THR A 107 -7.54 0.35 18.75
CA THR A 107 -8.11 -0.99 18.80
C THR A 107 -9.49 -0.92 19.41
N SER A 108 -10.49 -1.46 18.71
CA SER A 108 -11.86 -1.54 19.21
C SER A 108 -12.01 -2.65 20.26
N ASP A 109 -13.08 -2.60 21.03
CA ASP A 109 -13.43 -3.65 22.00
C ASP A 109 -13.68 -5.02 21.33
N THR A 110 -13.97 -5.03 20.03
CA THR A 110 -14.17 -6.24 19.22
C THR A 110 -12.89 -6.79 18.58
N GLY A 111 -11.74 -6.11 18.82
CA GLY A 111 -10.43 -6.52 18.29
C GLY A 111 -10.13 -6.02 16.87
N GLU A 112 -11.00 -5.21 16.29
CA GLU A 112 -10.69 -4.51 15.03
C GLU A 112 -9.66 -3.42 15.28
N ARG A 113 -8.72 -3.26 14.36
CA ARG A 113 -7.70 -2.22 14.42
C ARG A 113 -7.96 -1.14 13.37
N SER A 114 -7.79 0.11 13.79
CA SER A 114 -7.86 1.28 12.91
C SER A 114 -6.53 2.01 12.89
N LEU A 115 -5.95 2.19 11.70
CA LEU A 115 -4.73 2.97 11.51
C LEU A 115 -4.99 4.15 10.59
N THR A 116 -4.50 5.32 10.98
CA THR A 116 -4.42 6.48 10.08
C THR A 116 -2.96 6.70 9.71
N LYS A 117 -2.66 6.57 8.41
CA LYS A 117 -1.33 6.78 7.83
C LYS A 117 -1.32 8.00 6.93
N THR A 118 -0.26 8.79 7.03
CA THR A 118 0.07 9.75 5.99
C THR A 118 0.80 9.06 4.86
N PHE A 119 0.55 9.48 3.62
CA PHE A 119 1.16 8.86 2.45
C PHE A 119 1.56 9.86 1.38
N ASP A 120 2.52 9.45 0.56
CA ASP A 120 2.86 10.06 -0.72
C ASP A 120 2.80 8.98 -1.80
N LEU A 121 2.02 9.25 -2.84
CA LEU A 121 1.87 8.37 -4.00
C LEU A 121 2.25 9.12 -5.27
N SER A 122 3.16 8.55 -6.04
CA SER A 122 3.48 8.99 -7.40
C SER A 122 3.05 7.93 -8.40
N ILE A 123 2.38 8.35 -9.46
CA ILE A 123 1.88 7.51 -10.55
C ILE A 123 2.46 8.01 -11.87
N GLY A 124 3.19 7.17 -12.60
CA GLY A 124 3.79 7.49 -13.88
C GLY A 124 4.85 8.59 -13.84
N GLY A 125 5.18 9.12 -12.67
CA GLY A 125 6.13 10.22 -12.50
C GLY A 125 5.53 11.63 -12.64
N ASP A 126 4.28 11.75 -13.10
CA ASP A 126 3.62 13.04 -13.38
C ASP A 126 2.44 13.32 -12.42
N ILE A 127 1.85 12.29 -11.83
CA ILE A 127 0.73 12.42 -10.91
C ILE A 127 1.25 12.20 -9.49
N PHE A 128 1.03 13.20 -8.63
CA PHE A 128 1.44 13.15 -7.23
C PHE A 128 0.24 13.37 -6.34
N LEU A 129 0.01 12.44 -5.42
CA LEU A 129 -1.05 12.48 -4.42
C LEU A 129 -0.42 12.36 -3.03
N SER A 130 -0.89 13.14 -2.10
CA SER A 130 -0.54 12.99 -0.68
C SER A 130 -1.77 13.23 0.19
N GLY A 131 -1.73 12.75 1.40
CA GLY A 131 -2.85 12.90 2.32
C GLY A 131 -2.83 11.90 3.44
N ASN A 132 -4.01 11.67 4.00
CA ASN A 132 -4.26 10.68 5.02
C ASN A 132 -5.07 9.52 4.45
N ALA A 133 -4.71 8.32 4.85
CA ALA A 133 -5.49 7.10 4.60
C ALA A 133 -5.89 6.50 5.94
N ILE A 134 -7.18 6.33 6.16
CA ILE A 134 -7.73 5.68 7.35
C ILE A 134 -8.12 4.27 6.96
N PHE A 135 -7.49 3.29 7.62
CA PHE A 135 -7.75 1.88 7.39
C PHE A 135 -8.33 1.21 8.62
N ASP A 136 -9.39 0.45 8.44
CA ASP A 136 -9.85 -0.51 9.43
C ASP A 136 -9.46 -1.92 8.99
N PHE A 137 -8.99 -2.72 9.95
CA PHE A 137 -8.49 -4.07 9.72
C PHE A 137 -9.25 -5.08 10.56
N VAL A 138 -9.46 -6.24 9.97
CA VAL A 138 -10.02 -7.40 10.65
C VAL A 138 -9.03 -8.56 10.58
N GLU A 139 -8.99 -9.37 11.64
CA GLU A 139 -8.21 -10.60 11.68
C GLU A 139 -9.12 -11.79 11.33
N ASP A 140 -8.66 -12.60 10.38
CA ASP A 140 -9.21 -13.93 10.21
C ASP A 140 -8.69 -14.84 11.32
N THR A 141 -9.53 -15.15 12.28
CA THR A 141 -9.17 -15.94 13.45
C THR A 141 -8.74 -17.37 13.13
N THR A 142 -9.10 -17.89 11.94
CA THR A 142 -8.68 -19.22 11.49
C THR A 142 -7.25 -19.23 11.00
N SER A 143 -6.87 -18.25 10.18
CA SER A 143 -5.52 -18.15 9.59
C SER A 143 -4.58 -17.23 10.39
N GLY A 144 -5.12 -16.32 11.21
CA GLY A 144 -4.39 -15.24 11.86
C GLY A 144 -3.91 -14.17 10.89
N MET A 145 -4.46 -14.13 9.68
CA MET A 145 -4.15 -13.10 8.69
C MET A 145 -5.04 -11.88 8.90
N TRP A 146 -4.41 -10.71 8.83
CA TRP A 146 -5.11 -9.44 8.84
C TRP A 146 -5.45 -8.99 7.43
N ARG A 147 -6.63 -8.37 7.26
CA ARG A 147 -7.09 -7.78 5.99
C ARG A 147 -7.76 -6.44 6.24
N ILE A 148 -7.75 -5.60 5.22
CA ILE A 148 -8.43 -4.30 5.24
C ILE A 148 -9.92 -4.54 5.02
N SER A 149 -10.74 -4.09 5.96
CA SER A 149 -12.20 -4.11 5.87
C SER A 149 -12.78 -2.77 5.40
N ARG A 150 -12.05 -1.67 5.62
CA ARG A 150 -12.44 -0.33 5.20
C ARG A 150 -11.22 0.52 4.92
N TRP A 151 -11.30 1.34 3.88
CA TRP A 151 -10.33 2.37 3.57
C TRP A 151 -11.08 3.68 3.27
N GLN A 152 -10.76 4.72 4.01
CA GLN A 152 -11.22 6.08 3.73
C GLN A 152 -10.04 6.89 3.23
N ASP A 153 -10.19 7.43 2.03
CA ASP A 153 -9.20 8.29 1.40
C ASP A 153 -9.47 9.76 1.77
N GLU A 154 -8.46 10.40 2.32
CA GLU A 154 -8.42 11.83 2.63
C GLU A 154 -7.20 12.47 1.93
N SER A 155 -7.06 12.20 0.64
CA SER A 155 -6.01 12.81 -0.17
C SER A 155 -6.27 14.30 -0.38
N PHE A 156 -5.18 15.05 -0.45
CA PHE A 156 -5.19 16.47 -0.78
C PHE A 156 -4.80 16.63 -2.25
N PHE A 157 -5.60 17.36 -2.99
CA PHE A 157 -5.35 17.68 -4.40
C PHE A 157 -4.78 19.09 -4.52
#